data_2ce5ba5b7373d55afef64193a9c78992
#
_entry.id   2ce5ba5b7373d55afef64193a9c78992
#
_cell.length_a   1.000
_cell.length_b   1.000
_cell.length_c   1.000
_cell.angle_alpha   90.00
_cell.angle_beta   90.00
_cell.angle_gamma   90.00
#
_symmetry.space_group_name_H-M   'P 1'
#
loop_
_entity.id
_entity.type
_entity.pdbx_description
1 polymer ?
#
loop_
_entity_poly.entity_id
_entity_poly.type
_entity_poly.pdbx_seq_one_letter_code
_entity_poly.pdbx_strand_id
1 'polypeptide(L)'
;MKTIHSTHFPTDSYRLQFITHYNNVYSYVDSARIALEGGCRWIQLRMKDTEESLLEETAVIVQKMCKDYGATFIIDDHVYLTRKLKADGVHLGKNDMPVAEARKILGDSYIIGSTVNSFQDILSVIETSTPDYFGCGPFRYTSTKKNLAPILGLEGYRNITNQMKNYGIDIPLVAIGGISKEDIPELLQSGIKGIALSGSILKAVHPQDEMKEIVNIISMNR
;
A
#
# COMPACT_ATOMS: atom_id res chain seq x y z
N MET A 1 -21.92 19.10 -4.63
CA MET A 1 -21.02 18.12 -5.28
C MET A 1 -21.29 16.75 -4.67
N LYS A 2 -21.37 15.68 -5.48
CA LYS A 2 -21.54 14.31 -4.94
C LYS A 2 -20.18 13.84 -4.41
N THR A 3 -20.09 13.44 -3.15
CA THR A 3 -18.83 12.95 -2.58
C THR A 3 -18.48 11.60 -3.20
N ILE A 4 -17.23 11.41 -3.60
CA ILE A 4 -16.70 10.16 -4.16
C ILE A 4 -16.08 9.37 -3.01
N HIS A 5 -16.69 8.25 -2.64
CA HIS A 5 -16.24 7.39 -1.54
C HIS A 5 -15.64 6.08 -2.06
N SER A 6 -14.69 5.54 -1.32
CA SER A 6 -14.28 4.14 -1.41
C SER A 6 -15.38 3.22 -0.86
N THR A 7 -15.60 2.07 -1.47
CA THR A 7 -16.68 1.14 -1.08
C THR A 7 -16.24 0.02 -0.15
N HIS A 8 -14.94 -0.31 -0.10
CA HIS A 8 -14.44 -1.54 0.54
C HIS A 8 -13.28 -1.34 1.51
N PHE A 9 -12.98 -0.12 1.93
CA PHE A 9 -11.85 0.17 2.80
C PHE A 9 -12.31 0.29 4.27
N PRO A 10 -12.18 -0.77 5.11
CA PRO A 10 -12.49 -0.66 6.53
C PRO A 10 -11.43 0.20 7.22
N THR A 11 -11.86 1.26 7.86
CA THR A 11 -11.03 2.40 8.29
C THR A 11 -9.93 2.09 9.31
N ASP A 12 -10.04 1.06 10.13
CA ASP A 12 -9.10 0.82 11.22
C ASP A 12 -7.96 -0.15 10.91
N SER A 13 -8.18 -1.13 10.03
CA SER A 13 -7.17 -2.16 9.69
C SER A 13 -6.16 -1.73 8.63
N TYR A 14 -6.44 -0.66 7.88
CA TYR A 14 -5.66 -0.24 6.71
C TYR A 14 -4.80 1.01 6.94
N ARG A 15 -4.43 1.26 8.20
CA ARG A 15 -3.56 2.40 8.51
C ARG A 15 -2.08 2.10 8.32
N LEU A 16 -1.69 0.82 8.28
CA LEU A 16 -0.32 0.37 8.05
C LEU A 16 -0.28 -0.76 7.05
N GLN A 17 0.28 -0.51 5.88
CA GLN A 17 0.60 -1.51 4.87
C GLN A 17 2.09 -1.86 4.92
N PHE A 18 2.43 -3.13 4.89
CA PHE A 18 3.79 -3.58 4.63
C PHE A 18 3.90 -4.14 3.22
N ILE A 19 4.84 -3.59 2.43
CA ILE A 19 5.15 -4.07 1.09
C ILE A 19 6.40 -4.94 1.20
N THR A 20 6.26 -6.22 0.81
CA THR A 20 7.36 -7.18 0.91
C THR A 20 8.60 -6.72 0.16
N HIS A 21 9.74 -7.05 0.71
CA HIS A 21 11.04 -6.70 0.14
C HIS A 21 12.03 -7.84 0.32
N TYR A 22 12.87 -8.02 -0.68
CA TYR A 22 13.99 -8.95 -0.68
C TYR A 22 15.30 -8.20 -0.44
N ASN A 23 16.16 -8.76 0.38
CA ASN A 23 17.57 -8.34 0.53
C ASN A 23 18.46 -9.55 0.79
N ASN A 24 19.76 -9.33 1.01
CA ASN A 24 20.73 -10.41 1.24
C ASN A 24 20.49 -11.23 2.52
N VAL A 25 19.59 -10.78 3.41
CA VAL A 25 19.30 -11.42 4.71
C VAL A 25 17.89 -12.04 4.71
N TYR A 26 16.93 -11.37 4.10
CA TYR A 26 15.52 -11.73 4.17
C TYR A 26 14.92 -11.98 2.79
N SER A 27 14.24 -13.12 2.63
CA SER A 27 13.40 -13.39 1.47
C SER A 27 12.09 -12.58 1.53
N TYR A 28 11.29 -12.61 0.45
CA TYR A 28 9.94 -12.01 0.46
C TYR A 28 9.04 -12.65 1.52
N VAL A 29 9.14 -13.97 1.73
CA VAL A 29 8.39 -14.71 2.75
C VAL A 29 8.84 -14.28 4.15
N ASP A 30 10.15 -14.16 4.40
CA ASP A 30 10.66 -13.72 5.70
C ASP A 30 10.24 -12.29 6.00
N SER A 31 10.27 -11.41 5.01
CA SER A 31 9.83 -10.02 5.18
C SER A 31 8.34 -9.92 5.56
N ALA A 32 7.49 -10.74 4.93
CA ALA A 32 6.07 -10.82 5.26
C ALA A 32 5.86 -11.36 6.69
N ARG A 33 6.60 -12.41 7.06
CA ARG A 33 6.55 -13.01 8.41
C ARG A 33 6.91 -11.99 9.49
N ILE A 34 8.02 -11.28 9.33
CA ILE A 34 8.48 -10.23 10.24
C ILE A 34 7.39 -9.18 10.46
N ALA A 35 6.76 -8.72 9.37
CA ALA A 35 5.71 -7.73 9.46
C ALA A 35 4.47 -8.24 10.19
N LEU A 36 4.02 -9.47 9.91
CA LEU A 36 2.86 -10.11 10.55
C LEU A 36 3.09 -10.34 12.03
N GLU A 37 4.26 -10.88 12.41
CA GLU A 37 4.66 -11.10 13.80
C GLU A 37 4.85 -9.78 14.57
N GLY A 38 5.25 -8.72 13.86
CA GLY A 38 5.30 -7.35 14.38
C GLY A 38 3.94 -6.65 14.52
N GLY A 39 2.84 -7.32 14.11
CA GLY A 39 1.47 -6.80 14.30
C GLY A 39 0.88 -6.11 13.07
N CYS A 40 1.58 -6.02 11.94
CA CYS A 40 1.00 -5.53 10.69
C CYS A 40 -0.10 -6.47 10.21
N ARG A 41 -1.22 -5.90 9.70
CA ARG A 41 -2.39 -6.68 9.25
C ARG A 41 -2.81 -6.35 7.81
N TRP A 42 -1.91 -5.74 7.05
CA TRP A 42 -2.12 -5.46 5.64
C TRP A 42 -0.79 -5.64 4.89
N ILE A 43 -0.69 -6.73 4.13
CA ILE A 43 0.53 -7.15 3.43
C ILE A 43 0.32 -7.03 1.93
N GLN A 44 1.25 -6.38 1.24
CA GLN A 44 1.34 -6.35 -0.22
C GLN A 44 2.55 -7.16 -0.67
N LEU A 45 2.32 -8.24 -1.42
CA LEU A 45 3.39 -8.99 -2.07
C LEU A 45 3.82 -8.26 -3.34
N ARG A 46 5.06 -7.79 -3.36
CA ARG A 46 5.65 -7.11 -4.51
C ARG A 46 6.95 -7.79 -4.90
N MET A 47 6.93 -8.47 -6.06
CA MET A 47 8.07 -9.18 -6.64
C MET A 47 8.21 -8.75 -8.11
N LYS A 48 9.01 -7.70 -8.35
CA LYS A 48 9.29 -7.22 -9.72
C LYS A 48 10.36 -8.08 -10.37
N ASP A 49 10.29 -8.17 -11.70
CA ASP A 49 11.28 -8.87 -12.52
C ASP A 49 11.47 -10.36 -12.10
N THR A 50 10.38 -11.04 -11.68
CA THR A 50 10.38 -12.43 -11.19
C THR A 50 9.58 -13.33 -12.11
N GLU A 51 10.00 -14.57 -12.29
CA GLU A 51 9.27 -15.60 -13.02
C GLU A 51 7.89 -15.83 -12.38
N GLU A 52 6.85 -15.99 -13.22
CA GLU A 52 5.46 -16.09 -12.77
C GLU A 52 5.22 -17.29 -11.84
N SER A 53 5.89 -18.42 -12.09
CA SER A 53 5.81 -19.61 -11.23
C SER A 53 6.32 -19.32 -9.81
N LEU A 54 7.46 -18.65 -9.67
CA LEU A 54 8.02 -18.31 -8.36
C LEU A 54 7.18 -17.26 -7.64
N LEU A 55 6.60 -16.30 -8.37
CA LEU A 55 5.66 -15.34 -7.82
C LEU A 55 4.43 -16.06 -7.26
N GLU A 56 3.84 -16.99 -8.04
CA GLU A 56 2.66 -17.75 -7.62
C GLU A 56 2.94 -18.61 -6.38
N GLU A 57 4.05 -19.37 -6.38
CA GLU A 57 4.46 -20.17 -5.22
C GLU A 57 4.64 -19.32 -3.96
N THR A 58 5.31 -18.18 -4.10
CA THR A 58 5.52 -17.24 -2.99
C THR A 58 4.19 -16.62 -2.52
N ALA A 59 3.29 -16.27 -3.47
CA ALA A 59 2.00 -15.72 -3.15
C ALA A 59 1.13 -16.69 -2.34
N VAL A 60 1.13 -17.98 -2.68
CA VAL A 60 0.41 -19.02 -1.92
C VAL A 60 0.91 -19.10 -0.47
N ILE A 61 2.23 -19.06 -0.27
CA ILE A 61 2.83 -19.12 1.07
C ILE A 61 2.44 -17.87 1.88
N VAL A 62 2.62 -16.67 1.30
CA VAL A 62 2.32 -15.41 2.00
C VAL A 62 0.82 -15.27 2.27
N GLN A 63 -0.05 -15.68 1.33
CA GLN A 63 -1.49 -15.67 1.53
C GLN A 63 -1.91 -16.57 2.71
N LYS A 64 -1.34 -17.77 2.80
CA LYS A 64 -1.59 -18.65 3.94
C LYS A 64 -1.20 -17.99 5.26
N MET A 65 -0.02 -17.38 5.31
CA MET A 65 0.43 -16.66 6.50
C MET A 65 -0.51 -15.50 6.85
N CYS A 66 -0.91 -14.68 5.86
CA CYS A 66 -1.87 -13.60 6.08
C CYS A 66 -3.18 -14.13 6.69
N LYS A 67 -3.70 -15.24 6.16
CA LYS A 67 -4.91 -15.89 6.70
C LYS A 67 -4.72 -16.34 8.15
N ASP A 68 -3.59 -16.95 8.49
CA ASP A 68 -3.28 -17.44 9.83
C ASP A 68 -3.20 -16.27 10.85
N TYR A 69 -2.79 -15.07 10.40
CA TYR A 69 -2.72 -13.84 11.22
C TYR A 69 -3.95 -12.93 11.10
N GLY A 70 -4.98 -13.30 10.33
CA GLY A 70 -6.14 -12.44 10.08
C GLY A 70 -5.78 -11.14 9.37
N ALA A 71 -4.79 -11.17 8.47
CA ALA A 71 -4.29 -10.02 7.73
C ALA A 71 -4.81 -10.01 6.29
N THR A 72 -5.02 -8.81 5.74
CA THR A 72 -5.37 -8.59 4.35
C THR A 72 -4.16 -8.81 3.44
N PHE A 73 -4.36 -9.55 2.36
CA PHE A 73 -3.33 -9.89 1.38
C PHE A 73 -3.59 -9.24 0.01
N ILE A 74 -2.67 -8.39 -0.42
CA ILE A 74 -2.69 -7.69 -1.71
C ILE A 74 -1.54 -8.20 -2.57
N ILE A 75 -1.79 -8.41 -3.87
CA ILE A 75 -0.75 -8.72 -4.86
C ILE A 75 -0.46 -7.45 -5.68
N ASP A 76 0.82 -7.13 -5.91
CA ASP A 76 1.23 -6.00 -6.73
C ASP A 76 1.09 -6.36 -8.22
N ASP A 77 0.46 -5.51 -9.05
CA ASP A 77 0.30 -5.56 -10.51
C ASP A 77 -0.53 -6.73 -11.10
N HIS A 78 -0.49 -7.91 -10.52
CA HIS A 78 -0.96 -9.17 -11.13
C HIS A 78 -2.45 -9.45 -10.90
N VAL A 79 -3.33 -8.81 -11.69
CA VAL A 79 -4.80 -8.94 -11.59
C VAL A 79 -5.29 -10.38 -11.77
N TYR A 80 -4.78 -11.10 -12.76
CA TYR A 80 -5.20 -12.48 -13.02
C TYR A 80 -4.76 -13.45 -11.93
N LEU A 81 -3.56 -13.26 -11.37
CA LEU A 81 -3.08 -14.04 -10.24
C LEU A 81 -3.90 -13.75 -8.98
N THR A 82 -4.25 -12.49 -8.74
CA THR A 82 -5.16 -12.08 -7.66
C THR A 82 -6.48 -12.85 -7.73
N ARG A 83 -7.09 -12.90 -8.93
CA ARG A 83 -8.32 -13.66 -9.15
C ARG A 83 -8.14 -15.16 -8.98
N LYS A 84 -7.05 -15.74 -9.53
CA LYS A 84 -6.74 -17.17 -9.47
C LYS A 84 -6.59 -17.65 -8.03
N LEU A 85 -5.84 -16.92 -7.21
CA LEU A 85 -5.58 -17.25 -5.81
C LEU A 85 -6.69 -16.79 -4.86
N LYS A 86 -7.66 -16.00 -5.35
CA LYS A 86 -8.67 -15.34 -4.51
C LYS A 86 -8.01 -14.54 -3.37
N ALA A 87 -6.95 -13.79 -3.70
CA ALA A 87 -6.36 -12.82 -2.77
C ALA A 87 -7.38 -11.71 -2.46
N ASP A 88 -7.17 -10.94 -1.40
CA ASP A 88 -8.12 -9.89 -1.00
C ASP A 88 -8.15 -8.71 -1.97
N GLY A 89 -7.07 -8.50 -2.74
CA GLY A 89 -7.02 -7.45 -3.73
C GLY A 89 -5.70 -7.33 -4.48
N VAL A 90 -5.61 -6.25 -5.28
CA VAL A 90 -4.46 -5.91 -6.11
C VAL A 90 -4.08 -4.44 -5.91
N HIS A 91 -2.80 -4.13 -6.03
CA HIS A 91 -2.30 -2.76 -6.15
C HIS A 91 -1.73 -2.53 -7.55
N LEU A 92 -2.14 -1.44 -8.20
CA LEU A 92 -1.80 -1.14 -9.59
C LEU A 92 -0.93 0.12 -9.68
N GLY A 93 0.20 0.01 -10.34
CA GLY A 93 1.04 1.14 -10.71
C GLY A 93 0.46 1.90 -11.93
N LYS A 94 1.05 3.05 -12.23
CA LYS A 94 0.60 3.92 -13.33
C LYS A 94 0.66 3.29 -14.73
N ASN A 95 1.55 2.31 -14.92
CA ASN A 95 1.76 1.65 -16.21
C ASN A 95 1.18 0.24 -16.26
N ASP A 96 0.50 -0.18 -15.18
CA ASP A 96 -0.14 -1.48 -15.09
C ASP A 96 -1.57 -1.42 -15.64
N MET A 97 -2.34 -2.48 -15.48
CA MET A 97 -3.72 -2.53 -15.95
C MET A 97 -4.54 -1.37 -15.34
N PRO A 98 -5.34 -0.63 -16.12
CA PRO A 98 -6.20 0.42 -15.58
C PRO A 98 -7.19 -0.12 -14.54
N VAL A 99 -7.46 0.69 -13.50
CA VAL A 99 -8.40 0.34 -12.40
C VAL A 99 -9.76 -0.12 -12.94
N ALA A 100 -10.29 0.54 -13.98
CA ALA A 100 -11.57 0.19 -14.59
C ALA A 100 -11.57 -1.22 -15.22
N GLU A 101 -10.46 -1.64 -15.81
CA GLU A 101 -10.32 -2.98 -16.40
C GLU A 101 -10.14 -4.04 -15.31
N ALA A 102 -9.29 -3.77 -14.33
CA ALA A 102 -9.11 -4.64 -13.18
C ALA A 102 -10.43 -4.87 -12.43
N ARG A 103 -11.24 -3.82 -12.24
CA ARG A 103 -12.57 -3.92 -11.62
C ARG A 103 -13.53 -4.83 -12.41
N LYS A 104 -13.53 -4.76 -13.74
CA LYS A 104 -14.33 -5.66 -14.59
C LYS A 104 -13.93 -7.13 -14.43
N ILE A 105 -12.62 -7.41 -14.25
CA ILE A 105 -12.09 -8.77 -14.09
C ILE A 105 -12.36 -9.32 -12.69
N LEU A 106 -12.13 -8.51 -11.66
CA LEU A 106 -12.17 -8.93 -10.27
C LEU A 106 -13.58 -8.82 -9.67
N GLY A 107 -14.38 -7.82 -10.09
CA GLY A 107 -15.67 -7.49 -9.47
C GLY A 107 -15.50 -6.61 -8.22
N ASP A 108 -16.63 -6.32 -7.57
CA ASP A 108 -16.71 -5.32 -6.51
C ASP A 108 -16.22 -5.82 -5.13
N SER A 109 -16.03 -7.12 -4.97
CA SER A 109 -15.57 -7.70 -3.68
C SER A 109 -14.06 -7.61 -3.45
N TYR A 110 -13.27 -7.24 -4.47
CA TYR A 110 -11.82 -7.15 -4.36
C TYR A 110 -11.37 -5.72 -4.10
N ILE A 111 -10.36 -5.59 -3.26
CA ILE A 111 -9.69 -4.31 -2.99
C ILE A 111 -8.78 -3.97 -4.18
N ILE A 112 -8.93 -2.78 -4.74
CA ILE A 112 -8.05 -2.27 -5.81
C ILE A 112 -7.39 -0.98 -5.34
N GLY A 113 -6.08 -1.03 -5.12
CA GLY A 113 -5.25 0.15 -4.90
C GLY A 113 -4.69 0.72 -6.19
N SER A 114 -4.44 2.02 -6.23
CA SER A 114 -3.82 2.68 -7.39
C SER A 114 -2.71 3.64 -6.96
N THR A 115 -1.59 3.60 -7.68
CA THR A 115 -0.45 4.50 -7.45
C THR A 115 -0.72 5.88 -8.05
N VAL A 116 -0.51 6.92 -7.25
CA VAL A 116 -0.53 8.33 -7.67
C VAL A 116 0.69 9.07 -7.14
N ASN A 117 1.08 10.16 -7.81
CA ASN A 117 2.19 11.00 -7.37
C ASN A 117 1.79 12.48 -7.27
N SER A 118 0.59 12.82 -7.69
CA SER A 118 0.05 14.19 -7.73
C SER A 118 -1.47 14.18 -7.61
N PHE A 119 -2.06 15.33 -7.32
CA PHE A 119 -3.51 15.49 -7.37
C PHE A 119 -4.07 15.32 -8.79
N GLN A 120 -3.32 15.68 -9.83
CA GLN A 120 -3.73 15.46 -11.21
C GLN A 120 -3.84 13.97 -11.55
N ASP A 121 -2.95 13.13 -11.01
CA ASP A 121 -3.06 11.67 -11.16
C ASP A 121 -4.36 11.13 -10.53
N ILE A 122 -4.73 11.66 -9.35
CA ILE A 122 -6.00 11.30 -8.68
C ILE A 122 -7.19 11.62 -9.59
N LEU A 123 -7.23 12.84 -10.15
CA LEU A 123 -8.30 13.23 -11.07
C LEU A 123 -8.37 12.31 -12.28
N SER A 124 -7.24 11.99 -12.90
CA SER A 124 -7.20 11.11 -14.08
C SER A 124 -7.71 9.70 -13.77
N VAL A 125 -7.43 9.16 -12.58
CA VAL A 125 -7.91 7.82 -12.19
C VAL A 125 -9.41 7.85 -11.95
N ILE A 126 -9.94 8.83 -11.20
CA ILE A 126 -11.36 8.89 -10.84
C ILE A 126 -12.28 9.24 -12.01
N GLU A 127 -11.75 9.78 -13.11
CA GLU A 127 -12.52 9.98 -14.35
C GLU A 127 -13.06 8.66 -14.91
N THR A 128 -12.35 7.56 -14.74
CA THR A 128 -12.67 6.28 -15.36
C THR A 128 -13.17 5.24 -14.37
N SER A 129 -12.68 5.26 -13.13
CA SER A 129 -13.06 4.29 -12.08
C SER A 129 -12.61 4.78 -10.71
N THR A 130 -13.24 4.26 -9.66
CA THR A 130 -12.91 4.57 -8.27
C THR A 130 -12.11 3.41 -7.66
N PRO A 131 -10.83 3.60 -7.32
CA PRO A 131 -10.07 2.62 -6.55
C PRO A 131 -10.51 2.65 -5.08
N ASP A 132 -10.13 1.62 -4.31
CA ASP A 132 -10.43 1.56 -2.89
C ASP A 132 -9.45 2.39 -2.05
N TYR A 133 -8.24 2.60 -2.54
CA TYR A 133 -7.24 3.50 -1.94
C TYR A 133 -6.22 3.98 -2.97
N PHE A 134 -5.56 5.09 -2.66
CA PHE A 134 -4.41 5.57 -3.39
C PHE A 134 -3.13 5.32 -2.59
N GLY A 135 -2.12 4.70 -3.23
CA GLY A 135 -0.73 4.72 -2.76
C GLY A 135 -0.02 5.94 -3.33
N CYS A 136 0.31 6.91 -2.49
CA CYS A 136 0.84 8.20 -2.91
C CYS A 136 2.29 8.40 -2.44
N GLY A 137 3.19 8.76 -3.35
CA GLY A 137 4.59 9.00 -3.01
C GLY A 137 5.45 9.39 -4.21
N PRO A 138 6.77 9.52 -3.99
CA PRO A 138 7.47 9.22 -2.73
C PRO A 138 7.43 10.39 -1.72
N PHE A 139 7.39 10.07 -0.44
CA PHE A 139 7.56 11.07 0.62
C PHE A 139 8.97 11.66 0.61
N ARG A 140 9.97 10.77 0.53
CA ARG A 140 11.40 11.10 0.50
C ARG A 140 12.10 10.20 -0.52
N TYR A 141 13.33 10.51 -0.88
CA TYR A 141 14.13 9.65 -1.73
C TYR A 141 14.21 8.22 -1.20
N THR A 142 14.09 7.24 -2.09
CA THR A 142 14.24 5.83 -1.77
C THR A 142 14.89 5.09 -2.94
N SER A 143 15.77 4.15 -2.65
CA SER A 143 16.40 3.27 -3.64
C SER A 143 15.55 2.07 -4.04
N THR A 144 14.40 1.86 -3.39
CA THR A 144 13.54 0.68 -3.61
C THR A 144 12.82 0.71 -4.97
N LYS A 145 12.66 1.89 -5.58
CA LYS A 145 12.00 2.08 -6.88
C LYS A 145 12.95 2.71 -7.88
N LYS A 146 13.10 2.12 -9.09
CA LYS A 146 14.07 2.56 -10.12
C LYS A 146 13.73 3.94 -10.71
N ASN A 147 12.45 4.25 -10.92
CA ASN A 147 11.99 5.52 -11.49
C ASN A 147 11.15 6.26 -10.45
N LEU A 148 11.79 7.19 -9.72
CA LEU A 148 11.11 7.98 -8.70
C LEU A 148 10.44 9.20 -9.34
N ALA A 149 9.16 9.40 -9.00
CA ALA A 149 8.47 10.67 -9.20
C ALA A 149 9.07 11.76 -8.29
N PRO A 150 8.74 13.04 -8.52
CA PRO A 150 9.16 14.14 -7.65
C PRO A 150 8.81 13.86 -6.17
N ILE A 151 9.73 14.20 -5.27
CA ILE A 151 9.55 14.04 -3.83
C ILE A 151 8.45 14.97 -3.35
N LEU A 152 7.49 14.44 -2.60
CA LEU A 152 6.34 15.19 -2.09
C LEU A 152 6.66 15.94 -0.80
N GLY A 153 7.39 15.31 0.12
CA GLY A 153 7.55 15.84 1.48
C GLY A 153 6.21 16.03 2.19
N LEU A 154 6.21 16.59 3.38
CA LEU A 154 5.02 16.83 4.17
C LEU A 154 4.05 17.83 3.51
N GLU A 155 4.59 18.89 2.92
CA GLU A 155 3.78 19.93 2.24
C GLU A 155 3.08 19.39 1.00
N GLY A 156 3.70 18.48 0.25
CA GLY A 156 3.06 17.83 -0.89
C GLY A 156 1.81 17.03 -0.45
N TYR A 157 1.89 16.30 0.66
CA TYR A 157 0.72 15.59 1.19
C TYR A 157 -0.36 16.53 1.68
N ARG A 158 -0.04 17.58 2.44
CA ARG A 158 -0.99 18.62 2.88
C ARG A 158 -1.71 19.25 1.70
N ASN A 159 -0.97 19.57 0.64
CA ASN A 159 -1.55 20.14 -0.56
C ASN A 159 -2.51 19.16 -1.26
N ILE A 160 -2.10 17.90 -1.45
CA ILE A 160 -2.94 16.88 -2.10
C ILE A 160 -4.20 16.62 -1.28
N THR A 161 -4.09 16.41 0.03
CA THR A 161 -5.24 16.11 0.90
C THR A 161 -6.22 17.29 0.99
N ASN A 162 -5.73 18.54 1.00
CA ASN A 162 -6.58 19.73 0.94
C ASN A 162 -7.32 19.83 -0.40
N GLN A 163 -6.66 19.54 -1.52
CA GLN A 163 -7.32 19.51 -2.82
C GLN A 163 -8.38 18.40 -2.88
N MET A 164 -8.08 17.17 -2.41
CA MET A 164 -9.05 16.09 -2.32
C MET A 164 -10.28 16.52 -1.53
N LYS A 165 -10.09 17.14 -0.36
CA LYS A 165 -11.18 17.66 0.47
C LYS A 165 -12.03 18.69 -0.28
N ASN A 166 -11.41 19.65 -0.96
CA ASN A 166 -12.10 20.70 -1.72
C ASN A 166 -12.90 20.14 -2.91
N TYR A 167 -12.44 19.03 -3.50
CA TYR A 167 -13.12 18.33 -4.59
C TYR A 167 -14.13 17.27 -4.12
N GLY A 168 -14.28 17.06 -2.81
CA GLY A 168 -15.19 16.04 -2.26
C GLY A 168 -14.74 14.61 -2.54
N ILE A 169 -13.42 14.37 -2.63
CA ILE A 169 -12.82 13.05 -2.83
C ILE A 169 -12.47 12.45 -1.46
N ASP A 170 -13.19 11.40 -1.06
CA ASP A 170 -13.01 10.70 0.23
C ASP A 170 -12.50 9.27 -0.01
N ILE A 171 -11.48 9.15 -0.86
CA ILE A 171 -10.75 7.90 -1.09
C ILE A 171 -9.50 7.94 -0.20
N PRO A 172 -9.22 6.90 0.60
CA PRO A 172 -8.05 6.86 1.46
C PRO A 172 -6.75 7.08 0.70
N LEU A 173 -5.92 8.01 1.18
CA LEU A 173 -4.58 8.28 0.69
C LEU A 173 -3.56 7.65 1.64
N VAL A 174 -2.73 6.74 1.14
CA VAL A 174 -1.69 6.00 1.86
C VAL A 174 -0.34 6.53 1.44
N ALA A 175 0.42 7.10 2.35
CA ALA A 175 1.75 7.65 2.08
C ALA A 175 2.79 6.55 1.95
N ILE A 176 3.72 6.70 0.98
CA ILE A 176 4.78 5.74 0.73
C ILE A 176 6.09 6.42 0.31
N GLY A 177 7.20 5.73 0.55
CA GLY A 177 8.52 6.05 -0.03
C GLY A 177 9.42 6.84 0.91
N GLY A 178 10.41 6.16 1.49
CA GLY A 178 11.42 6.77 2.35
C GLY A 178 10.90 7.24 3.71
N ILE A 179 9.81 6.66 4.20
CA ILE A 179 9.19 7.00 5.49
C ILE A 179 9.90 6.21 6.60
N SER A 180 10.24 6.93 7.68
CA SER A 180 10.71 6.37 8.95
C SER A 180 9.63 6.50 10.03
N LYS A 181 9.82 5.87 11.18
CA LYS A 181 8.83 5.93 12.28
C LYS A 181 8.64 7.34 12.85
N GLU A 182 9.68 8.16 12.82
CA GLU A 182 9.65 9.55 13.29
C GLU A 182 8.75 10.44 12.44
N ASP A 183 8.58 10.11 11.15
CA ASP A 183 7.74 10.87 10.21
C ASP A 183 6.24 10.61 10.40
N ILE A 184 5.87 9.47 11.01
CA ILE A 184 4.50 8.95 11.03
C ILE A 184 3.49 9.91 11.68
N PRO A 185 3.77 10.50 12.87
CA PRO A 185 2.81 11.40 13.51
C PRO A 185 2.45 12.61 12.65
N GLU A 186 3.45 13.27 12.07
CA GLU A 186 3.21 14.45 11.23
C GLU A 186 2.53 14.09 9.89
N LEU A 187 2.89 12.95 9.30
CA LEU A 187 2.24 12.45 8.10
C LEU A 187 0.76 12.17 8.36
N LEU A 188 0.38 11.52 9.45
CA LEU A 188 -1.02 11.27 9.79
C LEU A 188 -1.79 12.59 10.01
N GLN A 189 -1.16 13.62 10.57
CA GLN A 189 -1.75 14.96 10.75
C GLN A 189 -1.92 15.71 9.39
N SER A 190 -1.24 15.29 8.33
CA SER A 190 -1.39 15.89 7.00
C SER A 190 -2.70 15.52 6.29
N GLY A 191 -3.53 14.69 6.91
CA GLY A 191 -4.83 14.25 6.37
C GLY A 191 -4.78 12.93 5.60
N ILE A 192 -3.61 12.28 5.47
CA ILE A 192 -3.52 10.93 4.92
C ILE A 192 -4.20 9.92 5.87
N LYS A 193 -4.58 8.77 5.32
CA LYS A 193 -5.31 7.74 6.08
C LYS A 193 -4.44 6.55 6.47
N GLY A 194 -3.28 6.38 5.84
CA GLY A 194 -2.39 5.27 6.13
C GLY A 194 -0.96 5.49 5.66
N ILE A 195 -0.10 4.58 6.06
CA ILE A 195 1.33 4.55 5.74
C ILE A 195 1.67 3.20 5.10
N ALA A 196 2.46 3.21 4.04
CA ALA A 196 3.04 2.00 3.45
C ALA A 196 4.56 1.98 3.66
N LEU A 197 5.06 0.90 4.25
CA LEU A 197 6.47 0.69 4.56
C LEU A 197 7.01 -0.54 3.83
N SER A 198 8.31 -0.58 3.61
CA SER A 198 8.99 -1.69 2.95
C SER A 198 10.42 -1.85 3.53
N GLY A 199 11.45 -1.60 2.76
CA GLY A 199 12.85 -1.83 3.12
C GLY A 199 13.35 -1.07 4.36
N SER A 200 12.68 -0.01 4.83
CA SER A 200 13.06 0.67 6.06
C SER A 200 12.98 -0.24 7.28
N ILE A 201 11.95 -1.08 7.35
CA ILE A 201 11.76 -2.06 8.45
C ILE A 201 12.90 -3.07 8.48
N LEU A 202 13.27 -3.63 7.33
CA LEU A 202 14.28 -4.69 7.24
C LEU A 202 15.71 -4.19 7.48
N LYS A 203 15.92 -2.88 7.55
CA LYS A 203 17.21 -2.26 7.89
C LYS A 203 17.41 -2.08 9.40
N ALA A 204 16.37 -2.21 10.19
CA ALA A 204 16.47 -2.12 11.64
C ALA A 204 17.29 -3.30 12.21
N VAL A 205 17.92 -3.10 13.35
CA VAL A 205 18.68 -4.16 14.05
C VAL A 205 17.75 -5.31 14.45
N HIS A 206 16.52 -4.97 14.86
CA HIS A 206 15.45 -5.89 15.22
C HIS A 206 14.17 -5.54 14.43
N PRO A 207 14.03 -6.02 13.18
CA PRO A 207 12.94 -5.61 12.29
C PRO A 207 11.52 -5.87 12.83
N GLN A 208 11.35 -6.98 13.56
CA GLN A 208 10.06 -7.32 14.17
C GLN A 208 9.67 -6.33 15.27
N ASP A 209 10.63 -5.91 16.10
CA ASP A 209 10.38 -4.93 17.17
C ASP A 209 10.16 -3.53 16.61
N GLU A 210 10.88 -3.15 15.56
CA GLU A 210 10.62 -1.91 14.80
C GLU A 210 9.19 -1.88 14.26
N MET A 211 8.70 -2.99 13.71
CA MET A 211 7.32 -3.08 13.24
C MET A 211 6.32 -2.93 14.39
N LYS A 212 6.57 -3.56 15.56
CA LYS A 212 5.71 -3.41 16.76
C LYS A 212 5.64 -1.96 17.24
N GLU A 213 6.78 -1.27 17.28
CA GLU A 213 6.82 0.16 17.65
C GLU A 213 5.98 1.00 16.69
N ILE A 214 6.10 0.77 15.38
CA ILE A 214 5.32 1.49 14.35
C ILE A 214 3.82 1.22 14.50
N VAL A 215 3.42 -0.02 14.71
CA VAL A 215 2.01 -0.38 14.98
C VAL A 215 1.49 0.40 16.19
N ASN A 216 2.27 0.50 17.26
CA ASN A 216 1.91 1.27 18.45
C ASN A 216 1.80 2.78 18.16
N ILE A 217 2.77 3.36 17.44
CA ILE A 217 2.73 4.79 17.05
C ILE A 217 1.44 5.08 16.25
N ILE A 218 1.10 4.25 15.27
CA ILE A 218 -0.11 4.44 14.45
C ILE A 218 -1.38 4.30 15.29
N SER A 219 -1.41 3.38 16.25
CA SER A 219 -2.57 3.18 17.12
C SER A 219 -2.80 4.33 18.08
N MET A 220 -1.73 5.02 18.53
CA MET A 220 -1.80 6.20 19.40
C MET A 220 -2.21 7.48 18.66
N ASN A 221 -2.08 7.52 17.33
CA ASN A 221 -2.40 8.68 16.50
C ASN A 221 -3.73 8.50 15.72
N ARG A 222 -4.75 7.91 16.39
CA ARG A 222 -6.10 7.71 15.84
C ARG A 222 -6.90 9.00 15.75
#